data_ce6655f82076797c4ce90ea5bdc6b7c5
#
_entry.id   ce6655f82076797c4ce90ea5bdc6b7c5
#
_cell.length_a   1.000
_cell.length_b   1.000
_cell.length_c   1.000
_cell.angle_alpha   90.00
_cell.angle_beta   90.00
_cell.angle_gamma   90.00
#
_symmetry.space_group_name_H-M   'P 1'
#
loop_
_entity.id
_entity.type
_entity.pdbx_description
1 polymer ?
#
loop_
_entity_poly.entity_id
_entity_poly.type
_entity_poly.pdbx_seq_one_letter_code
_entity_poly.pdbx_strand_id
1 'polypeptide(L)'
;SLKILMLFAPKHIKIDEVVQEVSLVEGVKNIHHVHIWQLNDHDCHFEAHIEFKEDIKLSDFDLVCEQVEEILKTKFHIQHCNLQPEYNRTDSKEIIIQD
;
A
#
# COMPACT_ATOMS: atom_id res chain seq x y z
N SER A 1 -6.97 -3.97 -18.07
CA SER A 1 -7.95 -3.93 -17.00
C SER A 1 -7.35 -4.44 -15.71
N LEU A 2 -8.03 -4.19 -14.60
CA LEU A 2 -7.58 -4.63 -13.28
C LEU A 2 -7.48 -6.15 -13.19
N LYS A 3 -8.38 -6.86 -13.86
CA LYS A 3 -8.34 -8.32 -13.85
C LYS A 3 -7.06 -8.87 -14.47
N ILE A 4 -6.57 -8.24 -15.53
CA ILE A 4 -5.31 -8.64 -16.16
C ILE A 4 -4.15 -8.43 -15.20
N LEU A 5 -4.12 -7.28 -14.51
CA LEU A 5 -3.07 -6.98 -13.55
C LEU A 5 -3.04 -8.00 -12.41
N MET A 6 -4.21 -8.44 -11.95
CA MET A 6 -4.28 -9.39 -10.85
C MET A 6 -3.73 -10.78 -11.22
N LEU A 7 -3.73 -11.13 -12.50
CA LEU A 7 -3.14 -12.39 -12.95
C LEU A 7 -1.63 -12.44 -12.72
N PHE A 8 -0.99 -11.28 -12.57
CA PHE A 8 0.44 -11.17 -12.35
C PHE A 8 0.81 -10.87 -10.90
N ALA A 9 -0.14 -11.02 -9.97
CA ALA A 9 0.16 -10.82 -8.55
C ALA A 9 1.20 -11.83 -8.09
N PRO A 10 2.26 -11.40 -7.38
CA PRO A 10 3.31 -12.31 -6.94
C PRO A 10 2.77 -13.31 -5.91
N LYS A 11 2.98 -14.60 -6.16
CA LYS A 11 2.48 -15.66 -5.28
C LYS A 11 3.20 -15.70 -3.95
N HIS A 12 4.43 -15.22 -3.90
CA HIS A 12 5.26 -15.25 -2.70
C HIS A 12 4.95 -14.09 -1.74
N ILE A 13 4.14 -13.13 -2.16
CA ILE A 13 3.79 -11.98 -1.32
C ILE A 13 2.39 -12.18 -0.76
N LYS A 14 2.30 -12.15 0.57
CA LYS A 14 1.02 -12.24 1.27
C LYS A 14 0.55 -10.84 1.63
N ILE A 15 -0.58 -10.44 1.10
CA ILE A 15 -1.14 -9.11 1.31
C ILE A 15 -1.32 -8.83 2.81
N ASP A 16 -1.77 -9.81 3.58
CA ASP A 16 -1.97 -9.66 5.02
C ASP A 16 -0.70 -9.22 5.73
N GLU A 17 0.44 -9.82 5.36
CA GLU A 17 1.72 -9.48 5.98
C GLU A 17 2.16 -8.07 5.62
N VAL A 18 1.95 -7.67 4.36
CA VAL A 18 2.29 -6.33 3.90
C VAL A 18 1.46 -5.29 4.65
N VAL A 19 0.15 -5.52 4.72
CA VAL A 19 -0.76 -4.60 5.41
C VAL A 19 -0.38 -4.48 6.88
N GLN A 20 -0.06 -5.60 7.53
CA GLN A 20 0.32 -5.60 8.93
C GLN A 20 1.59 -4.75 9.17
N GLU A 21 2.63 -4.95 8.36
CA GLU A 21 3.88 -4.23 8.51
C GLU A 21 3.71 -2.73 8.23
N VAL A 22 3.01 -2.38 7.16
CA VAL A 22 2.79 -0.97 6.81
C VAL A 22 1.93 -0.28 7.86
N SER A 23 0.97 -1.00 8.44
CA SER A 23 0.08 -0.43 9.47
C SER A 23 0.81 -0.10 10.76
N LEU A 24 2.02 -0.61 10.98
CA LEU A 24 2.82 -0.30 12.15
C LEU A 24 3.49 1.07 12.07
N VAL A 25 3.50 1.70 10.92
CA VAL A 25 4.08 3.04 10.77
C VAL A 25 3.29 4.03 11.62
N GLU A 26 4.00 4.86 12.39
CA GLU A 26 3.37 5.79 13.30
C GLU A 26 2.42 6.75 12.57
N GLY A 27 1.23 6.95 13.14
CA GLY A 27 0.22 7.85 12.58
C GLY A 27 -0.74 7.18 11.62
N VAL A 28 -0.45 5.98 11.15
CA VAL A 28 -1.31 5.24 10.23
C VAL A 28 -2.46 4.62 10.99
N LYS A 29 -3.70 4.90 10.56
CA LYS A 29 -4.91 4.31 11.13
C LYS A 29 -5.23 2.98 10.47
N ASN A 30 -5.22 2.95 9.14
CA ASN A 30 -5.43 1.72 8.38
C ASN A 30 -4.90 1.87 6.95
N ILE A 31 -4.77 0.72 6.30
CA ILE A 31 -4.45 0.60 4.88
C ILE A 31 -5.59 -0.18 4.25
N HIS A 32 -6.10 0.31 3.14
CA HIS A 32 -7.19 -0.36 2.44
C HIS A 32 -7.08 -0.15 0.94
N HIS A 33 -7.92 -0.82 0.16
CA HIS A 33 -7.90 -0.82 -1.31
C HIS A 33 -6.50 -1.16 -1.84
N VAL A 34 -5.95 -2.26 -1.35
CA VAL A 34 -4.58 -2.67 -1.66
C VAL A 34 -4.54 -3.43 -2.98
N HIS A 35 -3.63 -3.03 -3.85
CA HIS A 35 -3.32 -3.71 -5.10
C HIS A 35 -1.83 -3.97 -5.17
N ILE A 36 -1.44 -5.22 -5.43
CA ILE A 36 -0.05 -5.60 -5.63
C ILE A 36 0.03 -6.38 -6.94
N TRP A 37 0.92 -5.95 -7.82
CA TRP A 37 1.09 -6.66 -9.10
C TRP A 37 2.54 -6.58 -9.54
N GLN A 38 2.91 -7.55 -10.38
CA GLN A 38 4.26 -7.64 -10.93
C GLN A 38 4.19 -7.63 -12.44
N LEU A 39 4.92 -6.71 -13.07
CA LEU A 39 4.97 -6.58 -14.52
C LEU A 39 6.06 -7.45 -15.13
N ASN A 40 7.16 -7.63 -14.39
CA ASN A 40 8.27 -8.46 -14.81
C ASN A 40 9.08 -8.86 -13.56
N ASP A 41 10.23 -9.50 -13.75
CA ASP A 41 11.02 -10.02 -12.63
C ASP A 41 11.53 -8.92 -11.69
N HIS A 42 11.56 -7.68 -12.15
CA HIS A 42 12.17 -6.57 -11.39
C HIS A 42 11.18 -5.49 -10.96
N ASP A 43 9.97 -5.49 -11.51
CA ASP A 43 9.01 -4.40 -11.27
C ASP A 43 7.76 -4.90 -10.57
N CYS A 44 7.81 -4.91 -9.25
CA CYS A 44 6.65 -5.19 -8.41
C CYS A 44 6.09 -3.86 -7.89
N HIS A 45 4.79 -3.68 -8.03
CA HIS A 45 4.09 -2.44 -7.68
C HIS A 45 3.13 -2.66 -6.53
N PHE A 46 3.04 -1.66 -5.66
CA PHE A 46 2.09 -1.61 -4.56
C PHE A 46 1.31 -0.31 -4.66
N GLU A 47 0.00 -0.41 -4.55
CA GLU A 47 -0.88 0.75 -4.56
C GLU A 47 -1.92 0.57 -3.47
N ALA A 48 -2.17 1.62 -2.68
CA ALA A 48 -3.12 1.52 -1.58
C ALA A 48 -3.60 2.89 -1.14
N HIS A 49 -4.74 2.89 -0.45
CA HIS A 49 -5.20 4.04 0.31
C HIS A 49 -4.67 3.91 1.73
N ILE A 50 -4.13 5.00 2.26
CA ILE A 50 -3.59 5.03 3.61
C ILE A 50 -4.34 6.10 4.41
N GLU A 51 -5.01 5.67 5.47
CA GLU A 51 -5.76 6.58 6.32
C GLU A 51 -4.95 6.92 7.55
N PHE A 52 -4.95 8.20 7.93
CA PHE A 52 -4.21 8.70 9.07
C PHE A 52 -5.14 8.98 10.25
N LYS A 53 -4.59 8.85 11.46
CA LYS A 53 -5.32 9.14 12.70
C LYS A 53 -5.62 10.61 12.87
N GLU A 54 -4.76 11.46 12.30
CA GLU A 54 -4.86 12.90 12.40
C GLU A 54 -4.63 13.53 11.02
N ASP A 55 -5.06 14.80 10.88
CA ASP A 55 -4.82 15.58 9.67
C ASP A 55 -3.36 16.03 9.67
N ILE A 56 -2.54 15.43 8.83
CA ILE A 56 -1.11 15.70 8.79
C ILE A 56 -0.74 16.59 7.61
N LYS A 57 0.43 17.19 7.69
CA LYS A 57 0.97 18.00 6.61
C LYS A 57 1.52 17.09 5.51
N LEU A 58 1.58 17.61 4.28
CA LEU A 58 2.18 16.86 3.17
C LEU A 58 3.64 16.49 3.45
N SER A 59 4.38 17.34 4.16
CA SER A 59 5.75 17.02 4.52
C SER A 59 5.84 15.80 5.45
N ASP A 60 4.87 15.65 6.35
CA ASP A 60 4.78 14.48 7.23
C ASP A 60 4.38 13.24 6.42
N PHE A 61 3.47 13.42 5.46
CA PHE A 61 3.07 12.34 4.58
C PHE A 61 4.25 11.83 3.76
N ASP A 62 5.10 12.73 3.26
CA ASP A 62 6.29 12.33 2.50
C ASP A 62 7.22 11.46 3.36
N LEU A 63 7.38 11.79 4.64
CA LEU A 63 8.18 10.98 5.55
C LEU A 63 7.59 9.58 5.74
N VAL A 64 6.26 9.51 5.86
CA VAL A 64 5.57 8.22 5.95
C VAL A 64 5.77 7.42 4.68
N CYS A 65 5.67 8.06 3.51
CA CYS A 65 5.91 7.38 2.24
C CYS A 65 7.31 6.78 2.17
N GLU A 66 8.32 7.52 2.63
CA GLU A 66 9.69 6.99 2.67
C GLU A 66 9.79 5.77 3.55
N GLN A 67 9.15 5.77 4.72
CA GLN A 67 9.15 4.63 5.63
C GLN A 67 8.45 3.42 5.00
N VAL A 68 7.30 3.65 4.37
CA VAL A 68 6.55 2.57 3.72
C VAL A 68 7.36 1.99 2.57
N GLU A 69 7.97 2.85 1.75
CA GLU A 69 8.79 2.40 0.63
C GLU A 69 9.95 1.54 1.10
N GLU A 70 10.59 1.92 2.21
CA GLU A 70 11.69 1.15 2.77
C GLU A 70 11.23 -0.23 3.24
N ILE A 71 10.09 -0.29 3.92
CA ILE A 71 9.52 -1.56 4.37
C ILE A 71 9.22 -2.46 3.17
N LEU A 72 8.57 -1.91 2.16
CA LEU A 72 8.19 -2.68 0.98
C LEU A 72 9.41 -3.20 0.23
N LYS A 73 10.43 -2.36 0.10
CA LYS A 73 11.65 -2.72 -0.62
C LYS A 73 12.46 -3.78 0.13
N THR A 74 12.68 -3.59 1.42
CA THR A 74 13.58 -4.45 2.19
C THR A 74 12.94 -5.76 2.63
N LYS A 75 11.65 -5.74 2.97
CA LYS A 75 10.98 -6.93 3.50
C LYS A 75 10.22 -7.72 2.44
N PHE A 76 9.75 -7.06 1.40
CA PHE A 76 8.85 -7.69 0.43
C PHE A 76 9.35 -7.63 -1.01
N HIS A 77 10.47 -6.96 -1.26
CA HIS A 77 11.03 -6.80 -2.62
C HIS A 77 10.03 -6.12 -3.58
N ILE A 78 9.31 -5.14 -3.06
CA ILE A 78 8.39 -4.32 -3.84
C ILE A 78 9.08 -2.98 -4.12
N GLN A 79 9.31 -2.68 -5.40
CA GLN A 79 10.13 -1.54 -5.82
C GLN A 79 9.35 -0.25 -6.01
N HIS A 80 8.07 -0.36 -6.31
CA HIS A 80 7.24 0.80 -6.63
C HIS A 80 6.06 0.90 -5.68
N CYS A 81 5.85 2.08 -5.13
CA CYS A 81 4.80 2.32 -4.15
C CYS A 81 4.05 3.59 -4.52
N ASN A 82 2.73 3.51 -4.54
CA ASN A 82 1.86 4.66 -4.74
C ASN A 82 0.79 4.64 -3.66
N LEU A 83 0.75 5.69 -2.84
CA LEU A 83 -0.19 5.80 -1.74
C LEU A 83 -1.11 6.98 -1.92
N GLN A 84 -2.40 6.76 -1.70
CA GLN A 84 -3.39 7.83 -1.64
C GLN A 84 -3.70 8.13 -0.18
N PRO A 85 -3.32 9.32 0.32
CA PRO A 85 -3.58 9.65 1.73
C PRO A 85 -5.03 10.01 1.96
N GLU A 86 -5.56 9.62 3.13
CA GLU A 86 -6.93 9.91 3.52
C GLU A 86 -7.00 10.31 4.99
N TYR A 87 -7.96 11.20 5.28
CA TYR A 87 -8.28 11.55 6.65
C TYR A 87 -9.80 11.71 6.75
N ASN A 88 -10.44 10.86 7.57
CA ASN A 88 -11.90 10.87 7.80
C ASN A 88 -12.72 10.78 6.51
N ARG A 89 -12.20 10.10 5.52
CA ARG A 89 -12.90 9.94 4.26
C ARG A 89 -13.98 8.86 4.40
N THR A 90 -15.17 9.14 3.88
CA THR A 90 -16.27 8.17 3.89
C THR A 90 -16.21 7.33 2.62
N ASP A 91 -15.46 6.26 2.67
CA ASP A 91 -15.38 5.29 1.59
C ASP A 91 -15.32 3.88 2.18
N SER A 92 -15.34 2.88 1.32
CA SER A 92 -15.15 1.50 1.77
C SER A 92 -13.74 1.34 2.32
N LYS A 93 -13.62 0.64 3.45
CA LYS A 93 -12.32 0.35 4.06
C LYS A 93 -11.87 -1.08 3.80
N GLU A 94 -12.45 -1.72 2.80
CA GLU A 94 -12.03 -3.05 2.40
C GLU A 94 -10.58 -3.03 1.92
N ILE A 95 -9.82 -4.04 2.30
CA ILE A 95 -8.41 -4.14 1.91
C ILE A 95 -8.32 -4.33 0.41
N ILE A 96 -9.17 -5.21 -0.15
CA ILE A 96 -9.18 -5.47 -1.59
C ILE A 96 -10.56 -5.15 -2.12
N ILE A 97 -10.62 -4.33 -3.18
CA ILE A 97 -11.85 -4.07 -3.91
C ILE A 97 -11.70 -4.64 -5.30
N GLN A 98 -12.71 -5.42 -5.71
CA GLN A 98 -12.79 -5.98 -7.07
C GLN A 98 -13.83 -5.19 -7.84
N ASP A 99 -13.42 -4.60 -8.92
CA ASP A 99 -14.31 -3.89 -9.84
C ASP A 99 -14.84 -4.81 -10.92
#